data_1c63202c1e91fedb51f4504a818de710
#
_entry.id   1c63202c1e91fedb51f4504a818de710
#
_cell.length_a   1.000
_cell.length_b   1.000
_cell.length_c   1.000
_cell.angle_alpha   90.00
_cell.angle_beta   90.00
_cell.angle_gamma   90.00
#
_symmetry.space_group_name_H-M   'P 1'
#
loop_
_entity.id
_entity.type
_entity.pdbx_description
1 polymer ?
#
loop_
_entity_poly.entity_id
_entity_poly.type
_entity_poly.pdbx_seq_one_letter_code
_entity_poly.pdbx_strand_id
1 'polypeptide(L)'
;VCSSDLRRELQFVREEELWEYLGADLVLVGRAADVLSLPKVQGVRMMELERGGVLRRQPETAEEAEAHKGWAKVLLTDGRTGYVRDVALEPVKYEMTAVFSQREGLAFNDALAETLDTTAEKLVPEAVARWYGGGEDAFRAAVCEQAKKYMGTEYRWGGKSGRGIDCSGLVSSAYMQCGVLIYRDAKIIEGWPMHEVAFENKKPGDALFFPGHVALYLGEGRYIHSTGAAASGGVVINSL
;
A
#
# COMPACT_ATOMS: atom_id res chain seq x y z
N VAL A 1 -0.88 2.59 -18.80
CA VAL A 1 -1.09 1.16 -18.99
C VAL A 1 -2.16 0.74 -18.00
N CYS A 2 -3.32 0.35 -18.53
CA CYS A 2 -4.49 0.03 -17.73
C CYS A 2 -4.30 -1.24 -16.90
N SER A 3 -4.89 -1.24 -15.72
CA SER A 3 -5.00 -2.37 -14.78
C SER A 3 -5.56 -3.68 -15.38
N SER A 4 -6.03 -3.67 -16.62
CA SER A 4 -6.50 -4.86 -17.35
C SER A 4 -5.38 -5.83 -17.72
N ASP A 5 -4.14 -5.37 -17.89
CA ASP A 5 -3.03 -6.24 -18.29
C ASP A 5 -2.47 -7.01 -17.09
N LEU A 6 -2.43 -6.40 -15.91
CA LEU A 6 -2.10 -7.07 -14.66
C LEU A 6 -3.10 -8.17 -14.30
N ARG A 7 -4.39 -7.98 -14.60
CA ARG A 7 -5.42 -9.02 -14.39
C ARG A 7 -5.22 -10.23 -15.31
N ARG A 8 -4.71 -10.03 -16.54
CA ARG A 8 -4.41 -11.14 -17.46
C ARG A 8 -3.17 -11.91 -17.04
N GLU A 9 -2.13 -11.26 -16.57
CA GLU A 9 -0.91 -11.93 -16.10
C GLU A 9 -1.16 -12.71 -14.80
N LEU A 10 -1.95 -12.18 -13.86
CA LEU A 10 -2.33 -12.89 -12.64
C LEU A 10 -3.23 -14.10 -12.89
N GLN A 11 -4.00 -14.13 -13.97
CA GLN A 11 -4.81 -15.31 -14.36
C GLN A 11 -3.98 -16.52 -14.82
N PHE A 12 -2.69 -16.36 -15.12
CA PHE A 12 -1.80 -17.43 -15.55
C PHE A 12 -0.85 -17.95 -14.46
N VAL A 13 -0.81 -17.31 -13.30
CA VAL A 13 -0.07 -17.85 -12.15
C VAL A 13 -0.91 -18.94 -11.52
N ARG A 14 -0.40 -20.17 -11.48
CA ARG A 14 -1.08 -21.28 -10.79
C ARG A 14 -1.23 -20.93 -9.31
N GLU A 15 -2.32 -21.36 -8.73
CA GLU A 15 -2.65 -21.11 -7.32
C GLU A 15 -1.48 -21.50 -6.39
N GLU A 16 -0.83 -22.63 -6.67
CA GLU A 16 0.37 -23.11 -5.96
C GLU A 16 1.56 -22.14 -6.05
N GLU A 17 1.81 -21.55 -7.22
CA GLU A 17 2.89 -20.57 -7.41
C GLU A 17 2.59 -19.25 -6.68
N LEU A 18 1.30 -18.90 -6.59
CA LEU A 18 0.85 -17.72 -5.85
C LEU A 18 1.02 -17.94 -4.33
N TRP A 19 0.73 -19.14 -3.84
CA TRP A 19 0.96 -19.51 -2.45
C TRP A 19 2.44 -19.55 -2.08
N GLU A 20 3.30 -20.12 -2.94
CA GLU A 20 4.74 -20.03 -2.76
C GLU A 20 5.22 -18.57 -2.77
N TYR A 21 4.64 -17.73 -3.61
CA TYR A 21 4.97 -16.32 -3.69
C TYR A 21 4.54 -15.57 -2.43
N LEU A 22 3.37 -15.87 -1.88
CA LEU A 22 2.83 -15.19 -0.68
C LEU A 22 3.40 -15.77 0.63
N GLY A 23 3.77 -17.03 0.64
CA GLY A 23 4.54 -17.63 1.74
C GLY A 23 5.98 -17.12 1.83
N ALA A 24 6.39 -16.24 0.90
CA ALA A 24 7.69 -15.61 0.92
C ALA A 24 7.70 -14.38 1.83
N ASP A 25 8.87 -14.01 2.33
CA ASP A 25 9.12 -12.77 3.05
C ASP A 25 8.93 -11.56 2.13
N LEU A 26 7.68 -11.16 1.91
CA LEU A 26 7.37 -9.94 1.19
C LEU A 26 7.59 -8.73 2.10
N VAL A 27 8.17 -7.69 1.52
CA VAL A 27 8.41 -6.41 2.18
C VAL A 27 7.84 -5.27 1.36
N LEU A 28 7.30 -4.29 2.06
CA LEU A 28 6.72 -3.08 1.47
C LEU A 28 7.79 -1.99 1.40
N VAL A 29 7.88 -1.30 0.28
CA VAL A 29 8.73 -0.12 0.15
C VAL A 29 8.04 1.07 0.85
N GLY A 30 8.51 1.43 2.02
CA GLY A 30 7.97 2.50 2.87
C GLY A 30 8.40 3.91 2.44
N ARG A 31 9.47 4.03 1.66
CA ARG A 31 9.97 5.27 1.05
C ARG A 31 10.74 4.96 -0.23
N ALA A 32 10.85 5.92 -1.14
CA ALA A 32 11.65 5.75 -2.36
C ALA A 32 13.08 5.31 -2.03
N ALA A 33 13.59 4.31 -2.74
CA ALA A 33 14.88 3.69 -2.50
C ALA A 33 15.47 3.13 -3.79
N ASP A 34 16.78 2.93 -3.79
CA ASP A 34 17.48 2.24 -4.87
C ASP A 34 17.67 0.76 -4.53
N VAL A 35 17.55 -0.10 -5.53
CA VAL A 35 18.10 -1.46 -5.50
C VAL A 35 19.50 -1.41 -6.07
N LEU A 36 20.47 -1.85 -5.28
CA LEU A 36 21.88 -1.87 -5.66
C LEU A 36 22.37 -3.30 -5.93
N SER A 37 23.40 -3.42 -6.75
CA SER A 37 24.05 -4.72 -7.08
C SER A 37 24.85 -5.31 -5.91
N LEU A 38 25.18 -4.51 -4.92
CA LEU A 38 25.96 -4.89 -3.74
C LEU A 38 25.36 -4.26 -2.49
N PRO A 39 25.48 -4.88 -1.30
CA PRO A 39 24.99 -4.35 -0.02
C PRO A 39 25.90 -3.23 0.52
N LYS A 40 26.17 -2.24 -0.32
CA LYS A 40 26.97 -1.05 0.02
C LYS A 40 26.63 0.11 -0.91
N VAL A 41 26.90 1.34 -0.46
CA VAL A 41 26.55 2.57 -1.20
C VAL A 41 27.24 2.71 -2.56
N GLN A 42 28.33 2.01 -2.78
CA GLN A 42 29.05 1.97 -4.07
C GLN A 42 28.51 0.93 -5.05
N GLY A 43 27.48 0.16 -4.68
CA GLY A 43 26.80 -0.76 -5.57
C GLY A 43 26.21 -0.02 -6.78
N VAL A 44 26.21 -0.68 -7.93
CA VAL A 44 25.58 -0.13 -9.14
C VAL A 44 24.06 -0.13 -8.94
N ARG A 45 23.39 0.98 -9.22
CA ARG A 45 21.94 1.07 -9.17
C ARG A 45 21.32 0.21 -10.27
N MET A 46 20.55 -0.79 -9.87
CA MET A 46 19.86 -1.73 -10.76
C MET A 46 18.43 -1.26 -11.06
N MET A 47 17.76 -0.69 -10.06
CA MET A 47 16.36 -0.26 -10.14
C MET A 47 16.12 0.84 -9.11
N GLU A 48 15.17 1.69 -9.37
CA GLU A 48 14.62 2.64 -8.43
C GLU A 48 13.23 2.18 -7.98
N LEU A 49 12.99 2.22 -6.70
CA LEU A 49 11.73 1.79 -6.08
C LEU A 49 10.94 2.99 -5.60
N GLU A 50 9.66 2.96 -5.87
CA GLU A 50 8.70 3.92 -5.34
C GLU A 50 8.03 3.40 -4.07
N ARG A 51 7.58 4.31 -3.22
CA ARG A 51 6.76 3.99 -2.06
C ARG A 51 5.54 3.15 -2.45
N GLY A 52 5.24 2.13 -1.66
CA GLY A 52 4.14 1.21 -1.91
C GLY A 52 4.47 0.04 -2.83
N GLY A 53 5.69 -0.01 -3.39
CA GLY A 53 6.16 -1.20 -4.10
C GLY A 53 6.32 -2.38 -3.14
N VAL A 54 6.12 -3.59 -3.65
CA VAL A 54 6.30 -4.83 -2.88
C VAL A 54 7.45 -5.61 -3.50
N LEU A 55 8.35 -6.11 -2.65
CA LEU A 55 9.51 -6.90 -3.03
C LEU A 55 9.51 -8.23 -2.30
N ARG A 56 10.11 -9.24 -2.90
CA ARG A 56 10.40 -10.51 -2.26
C ARG A 56 11.78 -10.45 -1.61
N ARG A 57 11.85 -10.51 -0.28
CA ARG A 57 13.09 -10.69 0.47
C ARG A 57 13.60 -12.12 0.25
N GLN A 58 14.89 -12.25 -0.01
CA GLN A 58 15.52 -13.57 -0.09
C GLN A 58 16.06 -13.99 1.27
N PRO A 59 15.99 -15.29 1.62
CA PRO A 59 16.62 -15.78 2.82
C PRO A 59 18.13 -15.61 2.75
N GLU A 60 18.73 -15.34 3.90
CA GLU A 60 20.17 -15.18 4.07
C GLU A 60 20.63 -16.09 5.22
N THR A 61 21.82 -16.62 5.12
CA THR A 61 22.48 -17.28 6.25
C THR A 61 22.82 -16.24 7.32
N ALA A 62 23.08 -16.67 8.55
CA ALA A 62 23.49 -15.75 9.62
C ALA A 62 24.78 -14.99 9.27
N GLU A 63 25.70 -15.61 8.56
CA GLU A 63 26.95 -15.00 8.09
C GLU A 63 26.68 -13.94 7.02
N GLU A 64 25.82 -14.24 6.03
CA GLU A 64 25.40 -13.27 5.00
C GLU A 64 24.68 -12.08 5.63
N ALA A 65 23.74 -12.32 6.54
CA ALA A 65 22.98 -11.27 7.21
C ALA A 65 23.88 -10.32 8.02
N GLU A 66 24.91 -10.84 8.70
CA GLU A 66 25.89 -9.98 9.39
C GLU A 66 26.76 -9.21 8.42
N ALA A 67 27.19 -9.84 7.31
CA ALA A 67 27.96 -9.18 6.24
C ALA A 67 27.16 -8.09 5.52
N HIS A 68 25.84 -8.25 5.41
CA HIS A 68 24.92 -7.35 4.75
C HIS A 68 24.17 -6.41 5.71
N LYS A 69 24.62 -6.25 6.91
CA LYS A 69 23.95 -5.48 7.97
C LYS A 69 23.44 -4.11 7.47
N GLY A 70 22.14 -3.88 7.66
CA GLY A 70 21.44 -2.68 7.19
C GLY A 70 20.98 -2.73 5.73
N TRP A 71 21.10 -3.91 5.09
CA TRP A 71 20.65 -4.19 3.74
C TRP A 71 19.80 -5.45 3.69
N ALA A 72 18.72 -5.43 2.94
CA ALA A 72 17.92 -6.60 2.62
C ALA A 72 18.29 -7.12 1.23
N LYS A 73 18.53 -8.40 1.13
CA LYS A 73 18.68 -9.13 -0.14
C LYS A 73 17.30 -9.35 -0.73
N VAL A 74 17.06 -8.90 -1.96
CA VAL A 74 15.74 -8.96 -2.60
C VAL A 74 15.82 -9.58 -3.99
N LEU A 75 14.73 -10.26 -4.39
CA LEU A 75 14.54 -10.81 -5.72
C LEU A 75 13.79 -9.79 -6.59
N LEU A 76 14.33 -9.46 -7.74
CA LEU A 76 13.69 -8.63 -8.74
C LEU A 76 12.79 -9.46 -9.66
N THR A 77 11.85 -8.80 -10.34
CA THR A 77 10.91 -9.46 -11.28
C THR A 77 11.58 -10.11 -12.48
N ASP A 78 12.80 -9.69 -12.81
CA ASP A 78 13.62 -10.28 -13.86
C ASP A 78 14.53 -11.45 -13.37
N GLY A 79 14.33 -11.89 -12.13
CA GLY A 79 15.08 -12.98 -11.52
C GLY A 79 16.44 -12.60 -10.94
N ARG A 80 16.88 -11.35 -11.09
CA ARG A 80 18.15 -10.89 -10.49
C ARG A 80 18.00 -10.63 -9.00
N THR A 81 19.09 -10.82 -8.27
CA THR A 81 19.22 -10.43 -6.87
C THR A 81 19.76 -9.01 -6.77
N GLY A 82 19.23 -8.23 -5.84
CA GLY A 82 19.73 -6.91 -5.49
C GLY A 82 19.62 -6.66 -4.01
N TYR A 83 20.06 -5.48 -3.57
CA TYR A 83 20.10 -5.08 -2.17
C TYR A 83 19.42 -3.73 -1.98
N VAL A 84 18.57 -3.65 -0.97
CA VAL A 84 17.85 -2.43 -0.57
C VAL A 84 18.17 -2.12 0.88
N ARG A 85 18.25 -0.85 1.24
CA ARG A 85 18.40 -0.45 2.65
C ARG A 85 17.22 -0.93 3.48
N ASP A 86 17.46 -1.66 4.58
CA ASP A 86 16.42 -2.13 5.51
C ASP A 86 15.50 -0.99 5.99
N VAL A 87 16.07 0.18 6.25
CA VAL A 87 15.33 1.38 6.69
C VAL A 87 14.32 1.92 5.65
N ALA A 88 14.35 1.43 4.42
CA ALA A 88 13.38 1.77 3.39
C ALA A 88 12.23 0.76 3.30
N LEU A 89 12.30 -0.33 4.03
CA LEU A 89 11.36 -1.44 3.96
C LEU A 89 10.47 -1.49 5.21
N GLU A 90 9.24 -1.88 5.02
CA GLU A 90 8.24 -2.10 6.05
C GLU A 90 7.63 -3.51 5.87
N PRO A 91 7.13 -4.15 6.94
CA PRO A 91 6.43 -5.41 6.79
C PRO A 91 5.13 -5.25 5.99
N VAL A 92 4.80 -6.23 5.16
CA VAL A 92 3.48 -6.31 4.52
C VAL A 92 2.46 -6.82 5.55
N LYS A 93 1.34 -6.13 5.64
CA LYS A 93 0.27 -6.43 6.61
C LYS A 93 -0.76 -7.37 5.96
N TYR A 94 -0.39 -8.62 5.80
CA TYR A 94 -1.17 -9.62 5.03
C TYR A 94 -2.59 -9.80 5.55
N GLU A 95 -2.75 -9.88 6.87
CA GLU A 95 -4.06 -10.11 7.47
C GLU A 95 -5.03 -8.99 7.12
N MET A 96 -4.54 -7.74 7.05
CA MET A 96 -5.35 -6.61 6.61
C MET A 96 -5.70 -6.71 5.13
N THR A 97 -4.74 -7.09 4.29
CA THR A 97 -4.94 -7.19 2.84
C THR A 97 -5.87 -8.35 2.48
N ALA A 98 -5.73 -9.50 3.12
CA ALA A 98 -6.52 -10.69 2.87
C ALA A 98 -8.03 -10.45 3.04
N VAL A 99 -8.42 -9.74 4.10
CA VAL A 99 -9.82 -9.46 4.40
C VAL A 99 -10.51 -8.68 3.30
N PHE A 100 -9.83 -7.69 2.75
CA PHE A 100 -10.44 -6.76 1.80
C PHE A 100 -10.43 -7.25 0.36
N SER A 101 -9.66 -8.27 0.05
CA SER A 101 -9.66 -8.88 -1.27
C SER A 101 -10.70 -10.01 -1.42
N GLN A 102 -11.31 -10.51 -0.37
CA GLN A 102 -12.34 -11.56 -0.42
C GLN A 102 -13.56 -11.22 -1.28
N ARG A 103 -13.80 -9.94 -1.55
CA ARG A 103 -15.03 -9.49 -2.19
C ARG A 103 -15.01 -9.48 -3.72
N GLU A 104 -13.89 -9.73 -4.36
CA GLU A 104 -13.81 -9.77 -5.83
C GLU A 104 -13.93 -11.18 -6.45
N GLY A 105 -14.27 -12.22 -5.65
CA GLY A 105 -14.38 -13.60 -6.14
C GLY A 105 -13.04 -14.14 -6.66
N LEU A 106 -11.93 -13.63 -6.15
CA LEU A 106 -10.62 -14.19 -6.40
C LEU A 106 -10.45 -15.39 -5.46
N ALA A 107 -10.40 -16.59 -5.99
CA ALA A 107 -10.20 -17.88 -5.28
C ALA A 107 -9.03 -17.84 -4.28
N PHE A 108 -8.06 -16.99 -4.54
CA PHE A 108 -6.93 -16.67 -3.71
C PHE A 108 -7.27 -16.18 -2.30
N ASN A 109 -8.31 -15.36 -2.16
CA ASN A 109 -8.64 -14.74 -0.87
C ASN A 109 -9.46 -15.67 0.02
N ASP A 110 -10.30 -16.49 -0.59
CA ASP A 110 -11.06 -17.53 0.12
C ASP A 110 -10.11 -18.55 0.75
N ALA A 111 -9.10 -18.98 -0.02
CA ALA A 111 -8.11 -19.93 0.46
C ALA A 111 -7.23 -19.32 1.60
N LEU A 112 -6.86 -18.05 1.53
CA LEU A 112 -6.13 -17.39 2.62
C LEU A 112 -6.99 -17.23 3.88
N ALA A 113 -8.27 -16.90 3.73
CA ALA A 113 -9.21 -16.80 4.84
C ALA A 113 -9.44 -18.17 5.50
N GLU A 114 -9.59 -19.25 4.72
CA GLU A 114 -9.68 -20.61 5.23
C GLU A 114 -8.41 -21.03 5.96
N THR A 115 -7.24 -20.71 5.42
CA THR A 115 -5.94 -21.02 6.04
C THR A 115 -5.75 -20.30 7.38
N LEU A 116 -6.29 -19.09 7.52
CA LEU A 116 -6.25 -18.33 8.77
C LEU A 116 -7.37 -18.73 9.75
N ASP A 117 -8.28 -19.62 9.36
CA ASP A 117 -9.44 -20.08 10.15
C ASP A 117 -10.24 -18.91 10.77
N THR A 118 -10.43 -17.85 9.98
CA THR A 118 -11.11 -16.65 10.43
C THR A 118 -12.14 -16.16 9.43
N THR A 119 -13.23 -15.57 9.94
CA THR A 119 -14.17 -14.81 9.11
C THR A 119 -13.65 -13.37 8.92
N ALA A 120 -13.99 -12.73 7.80
CA ALA A 120 -13.62 -11.35 7.53
C ALA A 120 -14.00 -10.38 8.67
N GLU A 121 -15.16 -10.59 9.28
CA GLU A 121 -15.66 -9.77 10.40
C GLU A 121 -14.77 -9.85 11.65
N LYS A 122 -14.16 -11.00 11.89
CA LYS A 122 -13.30 -11.24 13.04
C LYS A 122 -11.84 -10.84 12.76
N LEU A 123 -11.37 -11.08 11.54
CA LEU A 123 -9.98 -10.84 11.16
C LEU A 123 -9.61 -9.35 11.20
N VAL A 124 -10.50 -8.45 10.77
CA VAL A 124 -10.19 -7.00 10.72
C VAL A 124 -9.88 -6.42 12.10
N PRO A 125 -10.73 -6.59 13.12
CA PRO A 125 -10.44 -6.08 14.46
C PRO A 125 -9.15 -6.66 15.05
N GLU A 126 -8.89 -7.96 14.87
CA GLU A 126 -7.67 -8.61 15.37
C GLU A 126 -6.41 -8.11 14.64
N ALA A 127 -6.48 -7.96 13.31
CA ALA A 127 -5.41 -7.40 12.50
C ALA A 127 -5.12 -5.94 12.87
N VAL A 128 -6.16 -5.12 13.04
CA VAL A 128 -6.02 -3.73 13.48
C VAL A 128 -5.37 -3.67 14.86
N ALA A 129 -5.80 -4.49 15.82
CA ALA A 129 -5.20 -4.54 17.15
C ALA A 129 -3.72 -4.97 17.10
N ARG A 130 -3.38 -5.97 16.30
CA ARG A 130 -2.00 -6.46 16.13
C ARG A 130 -1.07 -5.41 15.54
N TRP A 131 -1.49 -4.76 14.45
CA TRP A 131 -0.62 -3.85 13.69
C TRP A 131 -0.62 -2.42 14.23
N TYR A 132 -1.68 -2.01 14.93
CA TYR A 132 -1.88 -0.62 15.34
C TYR A 132 -2.07 -0.43 16.84
N GLY A 133 -2.07 -1.49 17.65
CA GLY A 133 -2.05 -1.43 19.11
C GLY A 133 -3.15 -0.62 19.82
N GLY A 134 -3.51 0.53 19.26
CA GLY A 134 -4.57 1.44 19.73
C GLY A 134 -5.91 1.25 19.02
N GLY A 135 -6.08 0.20 18.23
CA GLY A 135 -7.33 -0.10 17.53
C GLY A 135 -7.65 0.87 16.38
N GLU A 136 -8.92 1.18 16.17
CA GLU A 136 -9.41 1.97 15.03
C GLU A 136 -8.76 3.36 14.94
N ASP A 137 -8.62 4.07 16.04
CA ASP A 137 -8.07 5.43 16.04
C ASP A 137 -6.60 5.43 15.64
N ALA A 138 -5.81 4.46 16.07
CA ALA A 138 -4.41 4.33 15.68
C ALA A 138 -4.28 3.96 14.19
N PHE A 139 -5.15 3.10 13.67
CA PHE A 139 -5.23 2.80 12.24
C PHE A 139 -5.56 4.07 11.43
N ARG A 140 -6.59 4.81 11.82
CA ARG A 140 -7.01 6.06 11.16
C ARG A 140 -5.89 7.12 11.15
N ALA A 141 -5.21 7.27 12.28
CA ALA A 141 -4.05 8.14 12.38
C ALA A 141 -2.92 7.69 11.43
N ALA A 142 -2.65 6.38 11.34
CA ALA A 142 -1.65 5.85 10.41
C ALA A 142 -2.00 6.14 8.95
N VAL A 143 -3.26 6.00 8.53
CA VAL A 143 -3.71 6.35 7.18
C VAL A 143 -3.46 7.83 6.89
N CYS A 144 -3.81 8.72 7.82
CA CYS A 144 -3.54 10.15 7.68
C CYS A 144 -2.04 10.46 7.54
N GLU A 145 -1.20 9.81 8.34
CA GLU A 145 0.26 9.98 8.27
C GLU A 145 0.84 9.44 6.96
N GLN A 146 0.33 8.33 6.42
CA GLN A 146 0.77 7.86 5.10
C GLN A 146 0.41 8.84 4.00
N ALA A 147 -0.77 9.44 4.02
CA ALA A 147 -1.15 10.47 3.06
C ALA A 147 -0.26 11.71 3.13
N LYS A 148 0.07 12.18 4.33
CA LYS A 148 0.96 13.35 4.54
C LYS A 148 2.37 13.14 3.98
N LYS A 149 2.85 11.91 3.87
CA LYS A 149 4.16 11.61 3.26
C LYS A 149 4.23 11.97 1.77
N TYR A 150 3.10 12.23 1.12
CA TYR A 150 3.02 12.68 -0.27
C TYR A 150 2.87 14.20 -0.42
N MET A 151 2.90 14.97 0.67
CA MET A 151 2.81 16.43 0.61
C MET A 151 3.79 17.02 -0.41
N GLY A 152 3.28 17.91 -1.27
CA GLY A 152 4.07 18.55 -2.32
C GLY A 152 4.32 17.68 -3.57
N THR A 153 3.89 16.41 -3.58
CA THR A 153 3.95 15.59 -4.81
C THR A 153 3.04 16.21 -5.88
N GLU A 154 3.58 16.37 -7.09
CA GLU A 154 2.88 16.94 -8.23
C GLU A 154 1.62 16.12 -8.58
N TYR A 155 0.54 16.80 -9.01
CA TYR A 155 -0.62 16.12 -9.55
C TYR A 155 -0.31 15.47 -10.89
N ARG A 156 -0.62 14.20 -11.00
CA ARG A 156 -0.53 13.46 -12.26
C ARG A 156 -1.71 12.51 -12.39
N TRP A 157 -2.52 12.72 -13.42
CA TRP A 157 -3.64 11.83 -13.73
C TRP A 157 -3.20 10.37 -13.86
N GLY A 158 -3.86 9.45 -13.14
CA GLY A 158 -3.48 8.04 -13.07
C GLY A 158 -2.27 7.73 -12.18
N GLY A 159 -1.62 8.75 -11.60
CA GLY A 159 -0.43 8.59 -10.78
C GLY A 159 -0.70 7.97 -9.41
N LYS A 160 0.27 7.17 -8.91
CA LYS A 160 0.25 6.51 -7.60
C LYS A 160 1.63 6.52 -6.94
N SER A 161 2.51 7.44 -7.27
CA SER A 161 3.89 7.46 -6.77
C SER A 161 4.31 8.83 -6.23
N GLY A 162 5.47 8.87 -5.57
CA GLY A 162 6.09 10.11 -5.13
C GLY A 162 6.52 11.05 -6.25
N ARG A 163 6.54 10.59 -7.51
CA ARG A 163 6.83 11.40 -8.70
C ARG A 163 5.59 12.01 -9.37
N GLY A 164 4.42 11.62 -8.91
CA GLY A 164 3.16 12.14 -9.39
C GLY A 164 2.01 11.27 -8.92
N ILE A 165 0.97 11.91 -8.41
CA ILE A 165 -0.15 11.22 -7.79
C ILE A 165 -1.45 11.99 -8.05
N ASP A 166 -2.54 11.28 -8.38
CA ASP A 166 -3.87 11.88 -8.47
C ASP A 166 -4.64 11.79 -7.15
N CYS A 167 -5.86 12.30 -7.12
CA CYS A 167 -6.66 12.38 -5.91
C CYS A 167 -6.96 10.99 -5.31
N SER A 168 -7.44 10.06 -6.11
CA SER A 168 -7.75 8.70 -5.67
C SER A 168 -6.48 7.85 -5.50
N GLY A 169 -5.43 8.13 -6.25
CA GLY A 169 -4.10 7.56 -6.04
C GLY A 169 -3.55 7.86 -4.67
N LEU A 170 -3.69 9.10 -4.18
CA LEU A 170 -3.29 9.50 -2.84
C LEU A 170 -4.03 8.70 -1.77
N VAL A 171 -5.37 8.70 -1.83
CA VAL A 171 -6.21 8.03 -0.84
C VAL A 171 -5.96 6.52 -0.87
N SER A 172 -6.00 5.89 -2.06
CA SER A 172 -5.79 4.44 -2.18
C SER A 172 -4.37 4.00 -1.77
N SER A 173 -3.34 4.82 -2.04
CA SER A 173 -1.98 4.51 -1.61
C SER A 173 -1.79 4.63 -0.11
N ALA A 174 -2.44 5.61 0.55
CA ALA A 174 -2.40 5.75 2.00
C ALA A 174 -3.03 4.52 2.70
N TYR A 175 -4.19 4.08 2.24
CA TYR A 175 -4.85 2.88 2.75
C TYR A 175 -4.04 1.60 2.47
N MET A 176 -3.53 1.43 1.24
CA MET A 176 -2.73 0.27 0.86
C MET A 176 -1.50 0.10 1.75
N GLN A 177 -0.81 1.18 2.09
CA GLN A 177 0.35 1.13 2.99
C GLN A 177 -0.04 0.80 4.43
N CYS A 178 -1.30 0.99 4.78
CA CYS A 178 -1.87 0.53 6.06
C CYS A 178 -2.46 -0.88 5.98
N GLY A 179 -2.33 -1.58 4.84
CA GLY A 179 -2.79 -2.96 4.66
C GLY A 179 -4.22 -3.06 4.14
N VAL A 180 -4.84 -1.97 3.70
CA VAL A 180 -6.23 -1.97 3.20
C VAL A 180 -6.26 -1.58 1.73
N LEU A 181 -6.76 -2.49 0.88
CA LEU A 181 -7.00 -2.21 -0.53
C LEU A 181 -8.39 -1.62 -0.71
N ILE A 182 -8.48 -0.40 -1.21
CA ILE A 182 -9.73 0.27 -1.59
C ILE A 182 -9.82 0.41 -3.10
N TYR A 183 -11.01 0.67 -3.62
CA TYR A 183 -11.19 0.90 -5.05
C TYR A 183 -10.30 2.03 -5.55
N ARG A 184 -9.71 1.86 -6.74
CA ARG A 184 -8.68 2.77 -7.25
C ARG A 184 -9.20 4.16 -7.56
N ASP A 185 -10.41 4.27 -8.09
CA ASP A 185 -10.98 5.52 -8.56
C ASP A 185 -11.83 6.20 -7.47
N ALA A 186 -12.15 7.47 -7.68
CA ALA A 186 -12.95 8.28 -6.75
C ALA A 186 -14.44 7.87 -6.77
N LYS A 187 -14.72 6.63 -6.38
CA LYS A 187 -16.06 6.04 -6.31
C LYS A 187 -16.16 5.08 -5.14
N ILE A 188 -17.36 4.98 -4.56
CA ILE A 188 -17.73 3.89 -3.66
C ILE A 188 -18.31 2.78 -4.52
N ILE A 189 -17.74 1.59 -4.45
CA ILE A 189 -18.16 0.42 -5.20
C ILE A 189 -18.57 -0.65 -4.20
N GLU A 190 -19.74 -1.25 -4.42
CA GLU A 190 -20.22 -2.38 -3.62
C GLU A 190 -19.20 -3.52 -3.66
N GLY A 191 -18.99 -4.15 -2.51
CA GLY A 191 -18.00 -5.22 -2.37
C GLY A 191 -16.60 -4.75 -1.95
N TRP A 192 -16.30 -3.47 -2.01
CA TRP A 192 -15.05 -2.90 -1.48
C TRP A 192 -15.20 -2.45 -0.02
N PRO A 193 -14.10 -2.33 0.75
CA PRO A 193 -14.14 -2.11 2.21
C PRO A 193 -14.51 -0.68 2.61
N MET A 194 -15.28 0.02 1.79
CA MET A 194 -15.77 1.37 2.08
C MET A 194 -17.29 1.39 2.01
N HIS A 195 -17.92 2.05 2.96
CA HIS A 195 -19.34 2.33 2.97
C HIS A 195 -19.57 3.83 3.25
N GLU A 196 -20.71 4.32 2.83
CA GLU A 196 -21.09 5.70 3.05
C GLU A 196 -21.46 5.93 4.52
N VAL A 197 -20.98 7.03 5.07
CA VAL A 197 -21.37 7.55 6.40
C VAL A 197 -21.87 8.97 6.25
N ALA A 198 -22.77 9.37 7.16
CA ALA A 198 -23.26 10.75 7.20
C ALA A 198 -22.09 11.72 7.43
N PHE A 199 -22.12 12.86 6.76
CA PHE A 199 -21.02 13.84 6.78
C PHE A 199 -20.66 14.32 8.18
N GLU A 200 -21.66 14.41 9.07
CA GLU A 200 -21.50 14.82 10.47
C GLU A 200 -20.69 13.81 11.27
N ASN A 201 -20.75 12.54 10.89
CA ASN A 201 -20.11 11.41 11.57
C ASN A 201 -18.70 11.10 11.06
N LYS A 202 -18.18 11.93 10.13
CA LYS A 202 -16.86 11.70 9.57
C LYS A 202 -15.76 11.73 10.63
N LYS A 203 -14.83 10.81 10.51
CA LYS A 203 -13.65 10.68 11.39
C LYS A 203 -12.35 10.89 10.58
N PRO A 204 -11.24 11.29 11.20
CA PRO A 204 -9.94 11.31 10.53
C PRO A 204 -9.67 9.98 9.82
N GLY A 205 -9.14 10.05 8.61
CA GLY A 205 -8.94 8.89 7.77
C GLY A 205 -10.11 8.53 6.85
N ASP A 206 -11.29 9.12 6.98
CA ASP A 206 -12.39 8.90 6.05
C ASP A 206 -12.13 9.60 4.71
N ALA A 207 -12.57 8.95 3.62
CA ALA A 207 -12.53 9.54 2.31
C ALA A 207 -13.72 10.50 2.11
N LEU A 208 -13.44 11.71 1.68
CA LEU A 208 -14.43 12.71 1.32
C LEU A 208 -14.61 12.72 -0.20
N PHE A 209 -15.81 12.37 -0.66
CA PHE A 209 -16.14 12.33 -2.08
C PHE A 209 -16.79 13.63 -2.52
N PHE A 210 -16.25 14.21 -3.61
CA PHE A 210 -16.78 15.36 -4.32
C PHE A 210 -17.06 14.96 -5.78
N PRO A 211 -17.84 15.71 -6.56
CA PRO A 211 -18.02 15.42 -7.97
C PRO A 211 -16.67 15.29 -8.71
N GLY A 212 -16.34 14.09 -9.17
CA GLY A 212 -15.09 13.80 -9.87
C GLY A 212 -13.79 13.89 -9.06
N HIS A 213 -13.89 13.91 -7.73
CA HIS A 213 -12.73 14.09 -6.87
C HIS A 213 -12.89 13.37 -5.51
N VAL A 214 -11.76 13.03 -4.89
CA VAL A 214 -11.72 12.45 -3.55
C VAL A 214 -10.59 13.06 -2.73
N ALA A 215 -10.80 13.23 -1.44
CA ALA A 215 -9.84 13.69 -0.45
C ALA A 215 -9.83 12.78 0.77
N LEU A 216 -8.85 12.92 1.65
CA LEU A 216 -8.79 12.24 2.94
C LEU A 216 -9.00 13.25 4.06
N TYR A 217 -9.96 13.02 4.93
CA TYR A 217 -10.23 13.87 6.08
C TYR A 217 -9.16 13.70 7.16
N LEU A 218 -8.62 14.81 7.65
CA LEU A 218 -7.57 14.83 8.66
C LEU A 218 -8.08 15.17 10.09
N GLY A 219 -9.35 15.52 10.21
CA GLY A 219 -9.89 16.10 11.44
C GLY A 219 -9.89 17.63 11.44
N GLU A 220 -10.60 18.22 12.39
CA GLU A 220 -10.65 19.68 12.62
C GLU A 220 -11.00 20.50 11.38
N GLY A 221 -11.91 20.00 10.54
CA GLY A 221 -12.30 20.65 9.30
C GLY A 221 -11.24 20.65 8.20
N ARG A 222 -10.13 19.91 8.34
CA ARG A 222 -9.06 19.85 7.35
C ARG A 222 -9.08 18.55 6.56
N TYR A 223 -8.66 18.61 5.31
CA TYR A 223 -8.49 17.45 4.44
C TYR A 223 -7.24 17.57 3.57
N ILE A 224 -6.66 16.43 3.23
CA ILE A 224 -5.54 16.32 2.29
C ILE A 224 -6.03 15.73 0.97
N HIS A 225 -5.60 16.31 -0.14
CA HIS A 225 -5.92 15.82 -1.47
C HIS A 225 -4.82 16.14 -2.48
N SER A 226 -4.80 15.42 -3.57
CA SER A 226 -3.99 15.79 -4.74
C SER A 226 -4.89 16.48 -5.76
N THR A 227 -4.56 17.70 -6.15
CA THR A 227 -5.37 18.52 -7.06
C THR A 227 -4.57 19.02 -8.24
N GLY A 228 -5.20 19.01 -9.43
CA GLY A 228 -4.66 19.60 -10.66
C GLY A 228 -4.95 21.10 -10.81
N ALA A 229 -5.49 21.75 -9.77
CA ALA A 229 -5.79 23.19 -9.82
C ALA A 229 -4.50 24.01 -9.99
N ALA A 230 -4.55 25.01 -10.89
CA ALA A 230 -3.37 25.78 -11.29
C ALA A 230 -2.64 26.48 -10.13
N ALA A 231 -3.35 26.80 -9.05
CA ALA A 231 -2.76 27.49 -7.90
C ALA A 231 -1.99 26.54 -6.94
N SER A 232 -2.24 25.23 -6.99
CA SER A 232 -1.65 24.27 -6.03
C SER A 232 -0.98 23.06 -6.66
N GLY A 233 -1.44 22.59 -7.80
CA GLY A 233 -0.79 21.61 -8.69
C GLY A 233 -0.26 20.31 -8.08
N GLY A 234 -0.80 19.85 -6.94
CA GLY A 234 -0.26 18.67 -6.25
C GLY A 234 -0.97 18.34 -4.96
N VAL A 235 -0.27 17.65 -4.07
CA VAL A 235 -0.79 17.24 -2.75
C VAL A 235 -0.71 18.40 -1.76
N VAL A 236 -1.88 18.84 -1.31
CA VAL A 236 -2.05 19.98 -0.38
C VAL A 236 -3.08 19.66 0.70
N ILE A 237 -3.08 20.47 1.77
CA ILE A 237 -4.10 20.43 2.83
C ILE A 237 -4.97 21.68 2.68
N ASN A 238 -6.28 21.46 2.65
CA ASN A 238 -7.29 22.53 2.63
C ASN A 238 -8.28 22.37 3.80
N SER A 239 -9.10 23.39 4.01
CA SER A 239 -10.21 23.39 4.98
C SER A 239 -11.55 23.18 4.29
N LEU A 240 -12.49 22.54 4.99
CA LEU A 240 -13.89 22.37 4.60
C LEU A 240 -14.63 23.70 4.65
#